data_02d23fa7e2079083743a1ea40e23da56
#
_entry.id   02d23fa7e2079083743a1ea40e23da56
#
_cell.length_a   1.000
_cell.length_b   1.000
_cell.length_c   1.000
_cell.angle_alpha   90.00
_cell.angle_beta   90.00
_cell.angle_gamma   90.00
#
_symmetry.space_group_name_H-M   'P 1'
#
loop_
_entity.id
_entity.type
_entity.pdbx_description
1 polymer ?
#
loop_
_entity_poly.entity_id
_entity_poly.type
_entity_poly.pdbx_seq_one_letter_code
_entity_poly.pdbx_strand_id
1 'polypeptide(L)'
;VLSANQKRWGVDQWAAYLSQRELPCMPRSRARLLELEDTQRDTLAARDLADIAAADPFLCLRLLRAAEAHRVQRLGHETTTPLAAVMQLGTDTFHTLLLNSPETDETQPGLVDCEARAHLASLLALRWAGARADVSPDEIAMAALLSEIGELLLWSFAPDLPRNALAALHAGHSPRSVQAQVDTCGFRFKDLSLKCALIWHLPPLLTQLIHGIDNSRANLSRLCVDTARHLLTEGAASPALPSDIAEARQLIPGASLDWLIEQLPDLDPTQRAEIASQAAERLACQTPSALS
;
A
#
# COMPACT_ATOMS: atom_id res chain seq x y z
N VAL A 1 20.61 -16.10 -0.80
CA VAL A 1 20.31 -17.27 -1.66
C VAL A 1 19.41 -18.21 -0.87
N LEU A 2 18.26 -18.60 -1.45
CA LEU A 2 17.30 -19.51 -0.83
C LEU A 2 17.89 -20.92 -0.69
N SER A 3 17.66 -21.55 0.49
CA SER A 3 17.99 -22.95 0.67
C SER A 3 17.12 -23.87 -0.20
N ALA A 4 17.57 -25.11 -0.45
CA ALA A 4 16.80 -26.09 -1.22
C ALA A 4 15.42 -26.38 -0.60
N ASN A 5 15.28 -26.26 0.71
CA ASN A 5 14.02 -26.43 1.43
C ASN A 5 13.10 -25.22 1.20
N GLN A 6 13.61 -23.99 1.33
CA GLN A 6 12.85 -22.74 1.13
C GLN A 6 12.27 -22.60 -0.28
N LYS A 7 12.95 -23.14 -1.29
CA LYS A 7 12.45 -23.16 -2.68
C LYS A 7 11.17 -23.98 -2.87
N ARG A 8 10.81 -24.83 -1.90
CA ARG A 8 9.61 -25.67 -1.91
C ARG A 8 8.50 -25.18 -0.99
N TRP A 9 8.76 -24.06 -0.29
CA TRP A 9 7.78 -23.53 0.63
C TRP A 9 6.58 -22.94 -0.10
N GLY A 10 5.38 -23.26 0.39
CA GLY A 10 4.16 -22.57 0.02
C GLY A 10 3.92 -21.33 0.87
N VAL A 11 2.78 -20.70 0.64
CA VAL A 11 2.41 -19.43 1.30
C VAL A 11 2.39 -19.54 2.83
N ASP A 12 1.96 -20.66 3.40
CA ASP A 12 1.85 -20.83 4.85
C ASP A 12 3.23 -20.90 5.54
N GLN A 13 4.19 -21.60 4.95
CA GLN A 13 5.55 -21.66 5.46
C GLN A 13 6.25 -20.31 5.35
N TRP A 14 6.05 -19.59 4.22
CA TRP A 14 6.58 -18.24 4.06
C TRP A 14 5.96 -17.27 5.05
N ALA A 15 4.64 -17.29 5.25
CA ALA A 15 3.97 -16.44 6.21
C ALA A 15 4.46 -16.71 7.65
N ALA A 16 4.59 -17.98 8.06
CA ALA A 16 5.11 -18.35 9.36
C ALA A 16 6.56 -17.88 9.56
N TYR A 17 7.41 -18.00 8.55
CA TYR A 17 8.81 -17.55 8.60
C TYR A 17 8.90 -16.02 8.69
N LEU A 18 8.20 -15.31 7.82
CA LEU A 18 8.27 -13.86 7.72
C LEU A 18 7.64 -13.16 8.92
N SER A 19 6.59 -13.75 9.49
CA SER A 19 5.93 -13.20 10.69
C SER A 19 6.83 -13.15 11.94
N GLN A 20 7.89 -13.96 11.96
CA GLN A 20 8.88 -14.00 13.06
C GLN A 20 10.07 -13.06 12.81
N ARG A 21 10.15 -12.43 11.63
CA ARG A 21 11.26 -11.53 11.33
C ARG A 21 11.05 -10.18 11.98
N GLU A 22 12.17 -9.59 12.37
CA GLU A 22 12.18 -8.19 12.77
C GLU A 22 11.95 -7.34 11.53
N LEU A 23 10.86 -6.56 11.54
CA LEU A 23 10.52 -5.70 10.42
C LEU A 23 11.47 -4.50 10.37
N PRO A 24 11.99 -4.15 9.19
CA PRO A 24 12.80 -2.95 9.04
C PRO A 24 11.96 -1.67 9.13
N CYS A 25 12.59 -0.51 9.00
CA CYS A 25 11.98 0.74 8.63
C CYS A 25 12.73 1.33 7.42
N MET A 26 12.11 2.28 6.75
CA MET A 26 12.78 2.99 5.66
C MET A 26 13.77 4.02 6.23
N PRO A 27 14.99 4.16 5.67
CA PRO A 27 15.98 5.14 6.16
C PRO A 27 15.42 6.56 6.22
N ARG A 28 14.59 6.94 5.25
CA ARG A 28 13.93 8.26 5.22
C ARG A 28 13.00 8.52 6.40
N SER A 29 12.38 7.48 6.98
CA SER A 29 11.51 7.62 8.15
C SER A 29 12.29 8.05 9.38
N ARG A 30 13.48 7.47 9.58
CA ARG A 30 14.39 7.86 10.66
C ARG A 30 14.94 9.27 10.44
N ALA A 31 15.38 9.58 9.21
CA ALA A 31 15.86 10.91 8.86
C ALA A 31 14.78 11.99 9.11
N ARG A 32 13.52 11.70 8.75
CA ARG A 32 12.42 12.63 8.98
C ARG A 32 12.12 12.85 10.45
N LEU A 33 12.18 11.81 11.28
CA LEU A 33 12.03 11.97 12.73
C LEU A 33 13.11 12.90 13.30
N LEU A 34 14.38 12.66 12.96
CA LEU A 34 15.50 13.48 13.44
C LEU A 34 15.37 14.94 13.00
N GLU A 35 14.94 15.18 11.76
CA GLU A 35 14.67 16.54 11.26
C GLU A 35 13.56 17.24 12.06
N LEU A 36 12.45 16.54 12.35
CA LEU A 36 11.36 17.09 13.16
C LEU A 36 11.80 17.36 14.60
N GLU A 37 12.59 16.49 15.21
CA GLU A 37 13.13 16.70 16.55
C GLU A 37 14.08 17.90 16.62
N ASP A 38 14.86 18.14 15.58
CA ASP A 38 15.77 19.29 15.52
C ASP A 38 15.00 20.60 15.33
N THR A 39 13.96 20.59 14.49
CA THR A 39 13.23 21.81 14.12
C THR A 39 12.03 22.12 15.01
N GLN A 40 11.39 21.12 15.64
CA GLN A 40 10.09 21.25 16.33
C GLN A 40 10.04 20.53 17.67
N ARG A 41 11.16 20.37 18.36
CA ARG A 41 11.29 19.53 19.58
C ARG A 41 10.17 19.72 20.61
N ASP A 42 9.78 20.97 20.87
CA ASP A 42 8.80 21.32 21.89
C ASP A 42 7.33 21.29 21.38
N THR A 43 7.12 21.09 20.08
CA THR A 43 5.81 21.16 19.42
C THR A 43 5.45 19.90 18.64
N LEU A 44 6.31 18.87 18.68
CA LEU A 44 6.12 17.62 17.94
C LEU A 44 4.82 16.93 18.39
N ALA A 45 3.85 16.87 17.50
CA ALA A 45 2.55 16.29 17.77
C ALA A 45 2.47 14.81 17.33
N ALA A 46 1.54 14.07 17.91
CA ALA A 46 1.26 12.70 17.50
C ALA A 46 0.92 12.59 16.00
N ARG A 47 0.37 13.65 15.41
CA ARG A 47 0.08 13.72 13.97
C ARG A 47 1.35 13.68 13.11
N ASP A 48 2.38 14.42 13.52
CA ASP A 48 3.65 14.46 12.79
C ASP A 48 4.31 13.06 12.75
N LEU A 49 4.24 12.34 13.87
CA LEU A 49 4.73 10.97 13.96
C LEU A 49 3.87 9.98 13.13
N ALA A 50 2.56 10.18 13.13
CA ALA A 50 1.64 9.38 12.32
C ALA A 50 1.89 9.57 10.81
N ASP A 51 2.23 10.80 10.39
CA ASP A 51 2.54 11.10 8.99
C ASP A 51 3.85 10.42 8.53
N ILE A 52 4.84 10.27 9.42
CA ILE A 52 6.03 9.45 9.14
C ILE A 52 5.62 7.98 8.89
N ALA A 53 4.78 7.43 9.77
CA ALA A 53 4.34 6.04 9.65
C ALA A 53 3.43 5.81 8.42
N ALA A 54 2.61 6.79 8.04
CA ALA A 54 1.77 6.72 6.85
C ALA A 54 2.57 6.69 5.53
N ALA A 55 3.85 7.06 5.57
CA ALA A 55 4.76 7.01 4.42
C ALA A 55 5.67 5.76 4.40
N ASP A 56 5.66 4.94 5.45
CA ASP A 56 6.52 3.77 5.61
C ASP A 56 5.68 2.53 5.93
N PRO A 57 5.48 1.61 4.97
CA PRO A 57 4.64 0.44 5.17
C PRO A 57 5.16 -0.50 6.29
N PHE A 58 6.46 -0.61 6.48
CA PHE A 58 7.03 -1.43 7.54
C PHE A 58 6.84 -0.81 8.92
N LEU A 59 7.11 0.48 9.06
CA LEU A 59 6.89 1.22 10.31
C LEU A 59 5.40 1.23 10.67
N CYS A 60 4.52 1.49 9.70
CA CYS A 60 3.07 1.41 9.87
C CYS A 60 2.65 0.04 10.41
N LEU A 61 3.14 -1.04 9.80
CA LEU A 61 2.86 -2.41 10.24
C LEU A 61 3.38 -2.69 11.65
N ARG A 62 4.60 -2.22 12.00
CA ARG A 62 5.17 -2.35 13.36
C ARG A 62 4.29 -1.67 14.39
N LEU A 63 3.83 -0.44 14.11
CA LEU A 63 2.94 0.30 15.00
C LEU A 63 1.61 -0.41 15.21
N LEU A 64 0.99 -0.90 14.14
CA LEU A 64 -0.28 -1.64 14.25
C LEU A 64 -0.12 -2.92 15.06
N ARG A 65 0.95 -3.69 14.84
CA ARG A 65 1.24 -4.89 15.62
C ARG A 65 1.44 -4.58 17.11
N ALA A 66 2.19 -3.52 17.42
CA ALA A 66 2.41 -3.09 18.79
C ALA A 66 1.10 -2.59 19.44
N ALA A 67 0.29 -1.83 18.71
CA ALA A 67 -1.01 -1.36 19.18
C ALA A 67 -1.99 -2.51 19.43
N GLU A 68 -2.05 -3.51 18.54
CA GLU A 68 -2.90 -4.69 18.73
C GLU A 68 -2.45 -5.55 19.93
N ALA A 69 -1.15 -5.75 20.10
CA ALA A 69 -0.62 -6.45 21.29
C ALA A 69 -1.01 -5.71 22.60
N HIS A 70 -0.97 -4.38 22.58
CA HIS A 70 -1.36 -3.54 23.71
C HIS A 70 -2.88 -3.55 23.94
N ARG A 71 -3.70 -3.58 22.87
CA ARG A 71 -5.16 -3.66 22.91
C ARG A 71 -5.66 -4.92 23.61
N VAL A 72 -5.10 -6.08 23.25
CA VAL A 72 -5.46 -7.39 23.86
C VAL A 72 -5.29 -7.38 25.38
N GLN A 73 -4.30 -6.63 25.87
CA GLN A 73 -4.06 -6.49 27.33
C GLN A 73 -5.05 -5.54 28.02
N ARG A 74 -5.68 -4.61 27.31
CA ARG A 74 -6.48 -3.52 27.89
C ARG A 74 -7.95 -3.45 27.44
N LEU A 75 -8.43 -4.39 26.63
CA LEU A 75 -9.81 -4.40 26.07
C LEU A 75 -10.16 -3.09 25.35
N GLY A 76 -9.22 -2.53 24.59
CA GLY A 76 -9.40 -1.28 23.84
C GLY A 76 -10.11 -1.46 22.49
N HIS A 77 -10.37 -0.34 21.81
CA HIS A 77 -10.90 -0.35 20.44
C HIS A 77 -9.85 -0.79 19.42
N GLU A 78 -10.31 -1.29 18.27
CA GLU A 78 -9.44 -1.62 17.14
C GLU A 78 -8.67 -0.39 16.65
N THR A 79 -7.40 -0.58 16.33
CA THR A 79 -6.51 0.48 15.83
C THR A 79 -6.44 0.39 14.33
N THR A 80 -7.16 1.28 13.64
CA THR A 80 -7.32 1.25 12.18
C THR A 80 -6.57 2.35 11.44
N THR A 81 -5.85 3.22 12.17
CA THR A 81 -5.06 4.32 11.57
C THR A 81 -3.71 4.49 12.26
N PRO A 82 -2.67 5.00 11.56
CA PRO A 82 -1.38 5.30 12.18
C PRO A 82 -1.50 6.28 13.35
N LEU A 83 -2.35 7.30 13.23
CA LEU A 83 -2.58 8.27 14.30
C LEU A 83 -3.16 7.61 15.56
N ALA A 84 -4.16 6.75 15.41
CA ALA A 84 -4.73 6.00 16.52
C ALA A 84 -3.67 5.11 17.19
N ALA A 85 -2.78 4.47 16.40
CA ALA A 85 -1.69 3.67 16.93
C ALA A 85 -0.69 4.51 17.75
N VAL A 86 -0.27 5.67 17.22
CA VAL A 86 0.64 6.58 17.95
C VAL A 86 -0.02 7.10 19.24
N MET A 87 -1.28 7.50 19.19
CA MET A 87 -2.01 7.97 20.39
C MET A 87 -2.17 6.87 21.44
N GLN A 88 -2.35 5.61 21.01
CA GLN A 88 -2.49 4.48 21.93
C GLN A 88 -1.17 4.06 22.58
N LEU A 89 -0.08 4.09 21.81
CA LEU A 89 1.25 3.64 22.22
C LEU A 89 2.06 4.72 22.95
N GLY A 90 1.82 5.99 22.59
CA GLY A 90 2.60 7.13 23.03
C GLY A 90 3.84 7.39 22.17
N THR A 91 4.34 8.62 22.27
CA THR A 91 5.49 9.10 21.48
C THR A 91 6.79 8.35 21.79
N ASP A 92 7.04 8.02 23.04
CA ASP A 92 8.26 7.30 23.45
C ASP A 92 8.32 5.90 22.86
N THR A 93 7.17 5.20 22.77
CA THR A 93 7.08 3.90 22.12
C THR A 93 7.31 4.01 20.62
N PHE A 94 6.76 5.07 19.98
CA PHE A 94 7.02 5.34 18.57
C PHE A 94 8.51 5.53 18.30
N HIS A 95 9.20 6.39 19.07
CA HIS A 95 10.64 6.60 18.96
C HIS A 95 11.43 5.30 19.12
N THR A 96 11.09 4.51 20.14
CA THR A 96 11.73 3.21 20.37
C THR A 96 11.55 2.26 19.21
N LEU A 97 10.34 2.17 18.66
CA LEU A 97 10.04 1.29 17.51
C LEU A 97 10.79 1.72 16.26
N LEU A 98 10.89 3.04 15.99
CA LEU A 98 11.56 3.53 14.81
C LEU A 98 13.09 3.47 14.94
N LEU A 99 13.65 3.97 16.04
CA LEU A 99 15.10 4.08 16.20
C LEU A 99 15.80 2.72 16.39
N ASN A 100 15.11 1.72 16.96
CA ASN A 100 15.65 0.38 17.13
C ASN A 100 15.38 -0.56 15.95
N SER A 101 14.64 -0.10 14.91
CA SER A 101 14.41 -0.91 13.71
C SER A 101 15.67 -1.03 12.86
N PRO A 102 15.95 -2.20 12.25
CA PRO A 102 16.88 -2.26 11.13
C PRO A 102 16.37 -1.42 9.97
N GLU A 103 17.25 -0.96 9.09
CA GLU A 103 16.86 -0.21 7.90
C GLU A 103 16.68 -1.12 6.69
N THR A 104 15.81 -0.73 5.76
CA THR A 104 15.67 -1.40 4.46
C THR A 104 16.91 -1.19 3.61
N ASP A 105 17.20 -2.18 2.74
CA ASP A 105 18.31 -2.10 1.79
C ASP A 105 17.86 -1.39 0.50
N GLU A 106 18.05 -0.10 0.43
CA GLU A 106 17.70 0.73 -0.74
C GLU A 106 18.57 0.45 -1.98
N THR A 107 19.56 -0.44 -1.89
CA THR A 107 20.32 -0.89 -3.06
C THR A 107 19.54 -1.92 -3.89
N GLN A 108 18.40 -2.41 -3.42
CA GLN A 108 17.53 -3.33 -4.12
C GLN A 108 16.42 -2.57 -4.89
N PRO A 109 16.53 -2.41 -6.22
CA PRO A 109 15.57 -1.61 -7.00
C PRO A 109 14.13 -2.07 -6.83
N GLY A 110 13.88 -3.38 -6.82
CA GLY A 110 12.51 -3.90 -6.69
C GLY A 110 11.88 -3.64 -5.32
N LEU A 111 12.68 -3.52 -4.25
CA LEU A 111 12.18 -3.07 -2.95
C LEU A 111 11.78 -1.60 -3.00
N VAL A 112 12.66 -0.75 -3.53
CA VAL A 112 12.42 0.70 -3.69
C VAL A 112 11.18 0.96 -4.55
N ASP A 113 11.04 0.25 -5.66
CA ASP A 113 9.86 0.36 -6.53
C ASP A 113 8.57 -0.07 -5.81
N CYS A 114 8.62 -1.15 -5.02
CA CYS A 114 7.46 -1.62 -4.25
C CYS A 114 7.08 -0.64 -3.13
N GLU A 115 8.07 -0.07 -2.43
CA GLU A 115 7.86 0.99 -1.43
C GLU A 115 7.24 2.25 -2.05
N ALA A 116 7.74 2.68 -3.22
CA ALA A 116 7.22 3.83 -3.95
C ALA A 116 5.75 3.60 -4.37
N ARG A 117 5.42 2.40 -4.86
CA ARG A 117 4.03 2.04 -5.21
C ARG A 117 3.11 2.07 -3.98
N ALA A 118 3.53 1.47 -2.87
CA ALA A 118 2.75 1.46 -1.64
C ALA A 118 2.50 2.88 -1.12
N HIS A 119 3.52 3.73 -1.13
CA HIS A 119 3.40 5.12 -0.71
C HIS A 119 2.47 5.93 -1.64
N LEU A 120 2.64 5.82 -2.96
CA LEU A 120 1.77 6.51 -3.92
C LEU A 120 0.31 6.04 -3.79
N ALA A 121 0.08 4.73 -3.64
CA ALA A 121 -1.26 4.18 -3.42
C ALA A 121 -1.92 4.76 -2.16
N SER A 122 -1.17 4.89 -1.07
CA SER A 122 -1.63 5.52 0.17
C SER A 122 -1.98 7.00 -0.02
N LEU A 123 -1.14 7.77 -0.71
CA LEU A 123 -1.39 9.18 -1.00
C LEU A 123 -2.65 9.38 -1.87
N LEU A 124 -2.81 8.58 -2.93
CA LEU A 124 -4.01 8.61 -3.77
C LEU A 124 -5.26 8.25 -2.96
N ALA A 125 -5.17 7.22 -2.13
CA ALA A 125 -6.27 6.80 -1.27
C ALA A 125 -6.69 7.91 -0.29
N LEU A 126 -5.72 8.57 0.37
CA LEU A 126 -5.98 9.68 1.28
C LEU A 126 -6.70 10.83 0.58
N ARG A 127 -6.23 11.22 -0.62
CA ARG A 127 -6.78 12.33 -1.38
C ARG A 127 -8.16 11.99 -1.97
N TRP A 128 -8.28 10.87 -2.67
CA TRP A 128 -9.53 10.46 -3.32
C TRP A 128 -10.62 10.14 -2.31
N ALA A 129 -10.30 9.40 -1.23
CA ALA A 129 -11.26 9.12 -0.17
C ALA A 129 -11.65 10.38 0.62
N GLY A 130 -10.77 11.39 0.70
CA GLY A 130 -11.06 12.68 1.32
C GLY A 130 -12.20 13.46 0.65
N ALA A 131 -12.53 13.16 -0.61
CA ALA A 131 -13.69 13.71 -1.30
C ALA A 131 -15.02 13.00 -0.93
N ARG A 132 -14.98 11.97 -0.08
CA ARG A 132 -16.16 11.20 0.36
C ARG A 132 -16.40 11.42 1.85
N ALA A 133 -17.62 11.81 2.19
CA ALA A 133 -18.02 12.03 3.61
C ALA A 133 -18.37 10.73 4.37
N ASP A 134 -18.56 9.61 3.65
CA ASP A 134 -19.05 8.34 4.19
C ASP A 134 -17.95 7.33 4.52
N VAL A 135 -16.68 7.73 4.37
CA VAL A 135 -15.50 6.87 4.57
C VAL A 135 -14.44 7.58 5.41
N SER A 136 -13.58 6.81 6.05
CA SER A 136 -12.36 7.31 6.69
C SER A 136 -11.20 7.27 5.69
N PRO A 137 -10.68 8.42 5.23
CA PRO A 137 -9.56 8.46 4.30
C PRO A 137 -8.30 7.78 4.85
N ASP A 138 -8.00 7.98 6.13
CA ASP A 138 -6.84 7.37 6.79
C ASP A 138 -6.90 5.84 6.81
N GLU A 139 -8.10 5.25 7.00
CA GLU A 139 -8.28 3.78 6.96
C GLU A 139 -8.05 3.21 5.55
N ILE A 140 -8.57 3.89 4.52
CA ILE A 140 -8.40 3.46 3.13
C ILE A 140 -6.94 3.63 2.71
N ALA A 141 -6.30 4.73 3.10
CA ALA A 141 -4.89 4.98 2.84
C ALA A 141 -3.99 3.93 3.48
N MET A 142 -4.26 3.55 4.74
CA MET A 142 -3.52 2.50 5.42
C MET A 142 -3.71 1.13 4.75
N ALA A 143 -4.93 0.80 4.32
CA ALA A 143 -5.19 -0.43 3.60
C ALA A 143 -4.45 -0.47 2.25
N ALA A 144 -4.40 0.65 1.53
CA ALA A 144 -3.64 0.79 0.29
C ALA A 144 -2.13 0.65 0.54
N LEU A 145 -1.59 1.31 1.58
CA LEU A 145 -0.18 1.22 1.98
C LEU A 145 0.26 -0.21 2.25
N LEU A 146 -0.58 -0.99 2.94
CA LEU A 146 -0.26 -2.35 3.38
C LEU A 146 -0.72 -3.45 2.40
N SER A 147 -1.35 -3.09 1.30
CA SER A 147 -1.90 -4.05 0.34
C SER A 147 -0.84 -4.99 -0.24
N GLU A 148 0.36 -4.47 -0.52
CA GLU A 148 1.49 -5.21 -1.10
C GLU A 148 2.54 -5.63 -0.04
N ILE A 149 2.18 -5.67 1.25
CA ILE A 149 3.12 -6.00 2.32
C ILE A 149 3.78 -7.37 2.15
N GLY A 150 3.10 -8.34 1.57
CA GLY A 150 3.67 -9.65 1.25
C GLY A 150 4.82 -9.56 0.24
N GLU A 151 4.70 -8.72 -0.78
CA GLU A 151 5.78 -8.47 -1.75
C GLU A 151 6.94 -7.72 -1.10
N LEU A 152 6.66 -6.68 -0.31
CA LEU A 152 7.68 -5.94 0.45
C LEU A 152 8.49 -6.85 1.38
N LEU A 153 7.83 -7.76 2.09
CA LEU A 153 8.50 -8.74 2.95
C LEU A 153 9.39 -9.70 2.14
N LEU A 154 8.93 -10.14 0.97
CA LEU A 154 9.74 -10.99 0.10
C LEU A 154 10.96 -10.25 -0.43
N TRP A 155 10.84 -8.99 -0.84
CA TRP A 155 11.99 -8.19 -1.24
C TRP A 155 13.01 -8.03 -0.12
N SER A 156 12.56 -7.85 1.13
CA SER A 156 13.45 -7.67 2.28
C SER A 156 14.13 -8.97 2.74
N PHE A 157 13.44 -10.11 2.70
CA PHE A 157 13.92 -11.35 3.33
C PHE A 157 14.16 -12.51 2.39
N ALA A 158 13.62 -12.48 1.18
CA ALA A 158 13.73 -13.53 0.17
C ALA A 158 13.71 -12.94 -1.26
N PRO A 159 14.58 -11.97 -1.60
CA PRO A 159 14.50 -11.18 -2.84
C PRO A 159 14.58 -12.00 -4.12
N ASP A 160 15.09 -13.23 -4.06
CA ASP A 160 15.13 -14.13 -5.21
C ASP A 160 13.72 -14.47 -5.72
N LEU A 161 12.71 -14.53 -4.86
CA LEU A 161 11.33 -14.87 -5.25
C LEU A 161 10.68 -13.78 -6.11
N PRO A 162 10.54 -12.53 -5.64
CA PRO A 162 9.94 -11.49 -6.47
C PRO A 162 10.80 -11.15 -7.69
N ARG A 163 12.12 -11.25 -7.60
CA ARG A 163 13.02 -11.07 -8.76
C ARG A 163 12.76 -12.11 -9.85
N ASN A 164 12.58 -13.38 -9.50
CA ASN A 164 12.27 -14.43 -10.47
C ASN A 164 10.89 -14.23 -11.10
N ALA A 165 9.89 -13.84 -10.32
CA ALA A 165 8.56 -13.54 -10.84
C ALA A 165 8.59 -12.34 -11.82
N LEU A 166 9.32 -11.29 -11.48
CA LEU A 166 9.49 -10.12 -12.34
C LEU A 166 10.26 -10.48 -13.63
N ALA A 167 11.31 -11.28 -13.53
CA ALA A 167 12.07 -11.76 -14.69
C ALA A 167 11.21 -12.61 -15.63
N ALA A 168 10.36 -13.50 -15.11
CA ALA A 168 9.44 -14.31 -15.91
C ALA A 168 8.38 -13.44 -16.63
N LEU A 169 7.89 -12.40 -15.97
CA LEU A 169 6.96 -11.43 -16.57
C LEU A 169 7.63 -10.66 -17.72
N HIS A 170 8.82 -10.10 -17.50
CA HIS A 170 9.55 -9.34 -18.52
C HIS A 170 10.01 -10.20 -19.70
N ALA A 171 10.31 -11.48 -19.47
CA ALA A 171 10.63 -12.43 -20.54
C ALA A 171 9.41 -12.89 -21.36
N GLY A 172 8.20 -12.45 -20.98
CA GLY A 172 6.95 -12.86 -21.63
C GLY A 172 6.55 -14.31 -21.36
N HIS A 173 7.18 -14.98 -20.38
CA HIS A 173 6.84 -16.36 -20.01
C HIS A 173 5.45 -16.44 -19.34
N SER A 174 5.01 -15.38 -18.72
CA SER A 174 3.69 -15.27 -18.10
C SER A 174 3.00 -13.97 -18.54
N PRO A 175 1.72 -14.00 -18.93
CA PRO A 175 1.03 -12.84 -19.51
C PRO A 175 0.64 -11.78 -18.45
N ARG A 176 0.65 -12.13 -17.16
CA ARG A 176 0.25 -11.28 -16.04
C ARG A 176 1.15 -11.52 -14.83
N SER A 177 1.38 -10.48 -14.03
CA SER A 177 2.22 -10.55 -12.82
C SER A 177 1.75 -11.62 -11.84
N VAL A 178 0.44 -11.76 -11.62
CA VAL A 178 -0.14 -12.79 -10.76
C VAL A 178 0.20 -14.21 -11.27
N GLN A 179 0.16 -14.44 -12.58
CA GLN A 179 0.53 -15.73 -13.16
C GLN A 179 2.03 -15.98 -12.98
N ALA A 180 2.88 -14.97 -13.21
CA ALA A 180 4.32 -15.07 -12.99
C ALA A 180 4.66 -15.42 -11.53
N GLN A 181 3.94 -14.85 -10.55
CA GLN A 181 4.08 -15.19 -9.13
C GLN A 181 3.75 -16.67 -8.86
N VAL A 182 2.61 -17.15 -9.37
CA VAL A 182 2.19 -18.56 -9.19
C VAL A 182 3.16 -19.51 -9.88
N ASP A 183 3.58 -19.23 -11.11
CA ASP A 183 4.46 -20.10 -11.90
C ASP A 183 5.87 -20.20 -11.28
N THR A 184 6.38 -19.13 -10.67
CA THR A 184 7.75 -19.09 -10.13
C THR A 184 7.84 -19.37 -8.63
N CYS A 185 6.82 -18.96 -7.85
CA CYS A 185 6.83 -19.03 -6.39
C CYS A 185 5.81 -20.03 -5.82
N GLY A 186 4.83 -20.46 -6.63
CA GLY A 186 3.77 -21.37 -6.20
C GLY A 186 2.60 -20.69 -5.46
N PHE A 187 2.62 -19.37 -5.29
CA PHE A 187 1.55 -18.61 -4.64
C PHE A 187 1.52 -17.16 -5.12
N ARG A 188 0.39 -16.48 -4.87
CA ARG A 188 0.25 -15.03 -5.13
C ARG A 188 0.78 -14.23 -3.94
N PHE A 189 1.47 -13.13 -4.17
CA PHE A 189 2.00 -12.27 -3.10
C PHE A 189 0.87 -11.65 -2.25
N LYS A 190 -0.29 -11.43 -2.83
CA LYS A 190 -1.49 -11.02 -2.09
C LYS A 190 -1.93 -12.06 -1.06
N ASP A 191 -1.85 -13.35 -1.38
CA ASP A 191 -2.20 -14.41 -0.42
C ASP A 191 -1.23 -14.40 0.77
N LEU A 192 0.04 -14.09 0.52
CA LEU A 192 1.03 -13.89 1.59
C LEU A 192 0.70 -12.68 2.46
N SER A 193 0.30 -11.54 1.86
CA SER A 193 -0.14 -10.35 2.60
C SER A 193 -1.28 -10.71 3.56
N LEU A 194 -2.29 -11.42 3.08
CA LEU A 194 -3.44 -11.84 3.89
C LEU A 194 -3.08 -12.82 4.99
N LYS A 195 -2.20 -13.78 4.72
CA LYS A 195 -1.73 -14.74 5.73
C LYS A 195 -0.95 -14.04 6.84
N CYS A 196 -0.05 -13.12 6.48
CA CYS A 196 0.68 -12.31 7.45
C CYS A 196 -0.27 -11.45 8.29
N ALA A 197 -1.26 -10.80 7.67
CA ALA A 197 -2.26 -10.00 8.37
C ALA A 197 -3.03 -10.82 9.43
N LEU A 198 -3.40 -12.06 9.10
CA LEU A 198 -4.07 -12.98 10.02
C LEU A 198 -3.14 -13.41 11.18
N ILE A 199 -1.88 -13.77 10.90
CA ILE A 199 -0.90 -14.17 11.93
C ILE A 199 -0.62 -13.02 12.89
N TRP A 200 -0.58 -11.79 12.40
CA TRP A 200 -0.34 -10.60 13.22
C TRP A 200 -1.60 -10.03 13.87
N HIS A 201 -2.74 -10.68 13.68
CA HIS A 201 -4.03 -10.22 14.21
C HIS A 201 -4.34 -8.77 13.84
N LEU A 202 -4.03 -8.38 12.59
CA LEU A 202 -4.37 -7.03 12.14
C LEU A 202 -5.90 -6.82 12.18
N PRO A 203 -6.36 -5.57 12.35
CA PRO A 203 -7.78 -5.27 12.47
C PRO A 203 -8.61 -5.90 11.34
N PRO A 204 -9.77 -6.52 11.63
CA PRO A 204 -10.63 -7.13 10.62
C PRO A 204 -11.00 -6.19 9.49
N LEU A 205 -11.27 -4.92 9.78
CA LEU A 205 -11.55 -3.91 8.76
C LEU A 205 -10.39 -3.79 7.75
N LEU A 206 -9.15 -3.67 8.24
CA LEU A 206 -7.97 -3.58 7.39
C LEU A 206 -7.79 -4.84 6.54
N THR A 207 -7.94 -6.01 7.15
CA THR A 207 -7.87 -7.30 6.45
C THR A 207 -8.93 -7.40 5.35
N GLN A 208 -10.17 -6.94 5.60
CA GLN A 208 -11.24 -6.91 4.63
C GLN A 208 -10.94 -5.96 3.45
N LEU A 209 -10.42 -4.78 3.74
CA LEU A 209 -10.03 -3.80 2.71
C LEU A 209 -8.90 -4.35 1.82
N ILE A 210 -7.88 -4.97 2.41
CA ILE A 210 -6.78 -5.62 1.68
C ILE A 210 -7.28 -6.83 0.88
N HIS A 211 -8.20 -7.64 1.43
CA HIS A 211 -8.78 -8.78 0.75
C HIS A 211 -9.54 -8.38 -0.51
N GLY A 212 -10.14 -7.18 -0.50
CA GLY A 212 -10.92 -6.68 -1.62
C GLY A 212 -12.32 -7.29 -1.68
N ILE A 213 -13.00 -7.35 -0.53
CA ILE A 213 -14.44 -7.66 -0.48
C ILE A 213 -15.15 -6.60 -1.32
N ASP A 214 -16.15 -7.03 -2.12
CA ASP A 214 -16.88 -6.13 -3.01
C ASP A 214 -17.73 -5.13 -2.22
N ASN A 215 -17.10 -4.02 -1.86
CA ASN A 215 -17.70 -2.81 -1.31
C ASN A 215 -16.94 -1.59 -1.78
N SER A 216 -17.58 -0.44 -1.74
CA SER A 216 -17.02 0.80 -2.28
C SER A 216 -15.70 1.24 -1.62
N ARG A 217 -15.47 0.91 -0.34
CA ARG A 217 -14.22 1.23 0.38
C ARG A 217 -13.07 0.35 -0.09
N ALA A 218 -13.30 -0.96 -0.18
CA ALA A 218 -12.29 -1.92 -0.66
C ALA A 218 -11.98 -1.71 -2.15
N ASN A 219 -13.00 -1.39 -2.96
CA ASN A 219 -12.81 -1.06 -4.36
C ASN A 219 -11.98 0.22 -4.54
N LEU A 220 -12.21 1.24 -3.71
CA LEU A 220 -11.41 2.46 -3.75
C LEU A 220 -9.95 2.21 -3.34
N SER A 221 -9.71 1.45 -2.27
CA SER A 221 -8.35 1.05 -1.85
C SER A 221 -7.63 0.28 -2.95
N ARG A 222 -8.29 -0.73 -3.53
CA ARG A 222 -7.75 -1.53 -4.65
C ARG A 222 -7.42 -0.67 -5.86
N LEU A 223 -8.35 0.22 -6.25
CA LEU A 223 -8.14 1.11 -7.38
C LEU A 223 -6.91 2.01 -7.19
N CYS A 224 -6.71 2.56 -5.98
CA CYS A 224 -5.52 3.37 -5.70
C CYS A 224 -4.22 2.56 -5.85
N VAL A 225 -4.21 1.29 -5.44
CA VAL A 225 -3.06 0.39 -5.62
C VAL A 225 -2.80 0.10 -7.10
N ASP A 226 -3.86 -0.18 -7.87
CA ASP A 226 -3.74 -0.46 -9.30
C ASP A 226 -3.29 0.78 -10.07
N THR A 227 -3.87 1.96 -9.79
CA THR A 227 -3.46 3.25 -10.39
C THR A 227 -2.00 3.59 -10.10
N ALA A 228 -1.56 3.42 -8.85
CA ALA A 228 -0.16 3.64 -8.46
C ALA A 228 0.78 2.71 -9.23
N ARG A 229 0.40 1.44 -9.39
CA ARG A 229 1.17 0.47 -10.18
C ARG A 229 1.26 0.88 -11.64
N HIS A 230 0.13 1.21 -12.28
CA HIS A 230 0.09 1.61 -13.68
C HIS A 230 0.96 2.86 -13.93
N LEU A 231 0.81 3.86 -13.06
CA LEU A 231 1.56 5.11 -13.20
C LEU A 231 3.08 4.91 -13.02
N LEU A 232 3.51 4.14 -12.03
CA LEU A 232 4.95 3.93 -11.76
C LEU A 232 5.61 2.93 -12.72
N THR A 233 4.84 2.03 -13.34
CA THR A 233 5.39 1.04 -14.28
C THR A 233 5.47 1.56 -15.70
N GLU A 234 4.43 2.25 -16.18
CA GLU A 234 4.27 2.66 -17.58
C GLU A 234 4.21 4.20 -17.74
N GLY A 235 4.15 4.94 -16.64
CA GLY A 235 4.01 6.40 -16.62
C GLY A 235 2.67 6.88 -17.16
N ALA A 236 2.63 8.12 -17.60
CA ALA A 236 1.44 8.76 -18.17
C ALA A 236 0.88 8.04 -19.41
N ALA A 237 1.71 7.26 -20.12
CA ALA A 237 1.32 6.53 -21.31
C ALA A 237 0.59 5.22 -21.04
N SER A 238 0.39 4.86 -19.77
CA SER A 238 -0.31 3.61 -19.43
C SER A 238 -1.74 3.60 -19.98
N PRO A 239 -2.11 2.61 -20.79
CA PRO A 239 -3.46 2.48 -21.35
C PRO A 239 -4.52 2.18 -20.28
N ALA A 240 -4.10 1.83 -19.06
CA ALA A 240 -4.99 1.54 -17.94
C ALA A 240 -5.44 2.82 -17.22
N LEU A 241 -4.63 3.88 -17.17
CA LEU A 241 -4.94 5.09 -16.42
C LEU A 241 -6.31 5.72 -16.76
N PRO A 242 -6.72 5.83 -18.03
CA PRO A 242 -8.07 6.35 -18.34
C PRO A 242 -9.20 5.48 -17.77
N SER A 243 -9.00 4.16 -17.66
CA SER A 243 -9.97 3.27 -17.01
C SER A 243 -10.01 3.46 -15.51
N ASP A 244 -8.82 3.61 -14.88
CA ASP A 244 -8.70 3.86 -13.46
C ASP A 244 -9.40 5.16 -13.06
N ILE A 245 -9.20 6.23 -13.84
CA ILE A 245 -9.86 7.52 -13.63
C ILE A 245 -11.38 7.43 -13.84
N ALA A 246 -11.84 6.69 -14.84
CA ALA A 246 -13.26 6.44 -15.04
C ALA A 246 -13.89 5.67 -13.87
N GLU A 247 -13.22 4.65 -13.35
CA GLU A 247 -13.64 3.90 -12.16
C GLU A 247 -13.62 4.78 -10.90
N ALA A 248 -12.56 5.61 -10.72
CA ALA A 248 -12.48 6.57 -9.62
C ALA A 248 -13.67 7.55 -9.63
N ARG A 249 -14.06 8.05 -10.80
CA ARG A 249 -15.24 8.93 -10.96
C ARG A 249 -16.54 8.24 -10.52
N GLN A 250 -16.68 6.93 -10.75
CA GLN A 250 -17.85 6.18 -10.31
C GLN A 250 -17.85 5.94 -8.79
N LEU A 251 -16.68 5.66 -8.22
CA LEU A 251 -16.53 5.46 -6.77
C LEU A 251 -16.62 6.76 -5.97
N ILE A 252 -16.37 7.91 -6.63
CA ILE A 252 -16.39 9.25 -6.03
C ILE A 252 -17.29 10.17 -6.86
N PRO A 253 -18.62 10.03 -6.76
CA PRO A 253 -19.56 10.71 -7.66
C PRO A 253 -19.49 12.25 -7.64
N GLY A 254 -18.95 12.85 -6.57
CA GLY A 254 -18.80 14.32 -6.45
C GLY A 254 -17.55 14.88 -7.13
N ALA A 255 -16.56 14.06 -7.50
CA ALA A 255 -15.30 14.52 -8.09
C ALA A 255 -15.42 14.74 -9.59
N SER A 256 -14.76 15.78 -10.15
CA SER A 256 -14.58 15.93 -11.60
C SER A 256 -13.40 15.05 -12.07
N LEU A 257 -13.34 14.74 -13.37
CA LEU A 257 -12.21 14.03 -13.97
C LEU A 257 -10.91 14.82 -13.79
N ASP A 258 -10.95 16.13 -14.03
CA ASP A 258 -9.79 17.00 -13.89
C ASP A 258 -9.23 16.96 -12.46
N TRP A 259 -10.10 17.07 -11.44
CA TRP A 259 -9.68 16.99 -10.05
C TRP A 259 -9.05 15.64 -9.71
N LEU A 260 -9.62 14.52 -10.18
CA LEU A 260 -9.06 13.18 -9.96
C LEU A 260 -7.67 13.05 -10.57
N ILE A 261 -7.48 13.57 -11.78
CA ILE A 261 -6.21 13.53 -12.52
C ILE A 261 -5.16 14.46 -11.89
N GLU A 262 -5.57 15.61 -11.35
CA GLU A 262 -4.68 16.52 -10.62
C GLU A 262 -4.01 15.88 -9.39
N GLN A 263 -4.62 14.84 -8.83
CA GLN A 263 -4.01 14.09 -7.71
C GLN A 263 -2.88 13.15 -8.14
N LEU A 264 -2.76 12.86 -9.44
CA LEU A 264 -1.67 12.05 -9.98
C LEU A 264 -0.39 12.89 -10.08
N PRO A 265 0.75 12.42 -9.56
CA PRO A 265 2.03 13.14 -9.65
C PRO A 265 2.59 13.12 -11.08
N ASP A 266 3.50 14.07 -11.34
CA ASP A 266 4.40 14.09 -12.50
C ASP A 266 3.74 14.03 -13.87
N LEU A 267 2.49 14.50 -14.00
CA LEU A 267 1.80 14.64 -15.26
C LEU A 267 1.85 16.09 -15.79
N ASP A 268 2.26 16.25 -17.03
CA ASP A 268 2.16 17.54 -17.73
C ASP A 268 0.71 17.86 -18.16
N PRO A 269 0.39 19.12 -18.52
CA PRO A 269 -0.97 19.52 -18.91
C PRO A 269 -1.52 18.76 -20.12
N THR A 270 -0.67 18.35 -21.08
CA THR A 270 -1.09 17.62 -22.28
C THR A 270 -1.51 16.20 -21.91
N GLN A 271 -0.68 15.51 -21.10
CA GLN A 271 -0.97 14.17 -20.59
C GLN A 271 -2.26 14.15 -19.76
N ARG A 272 -2.48 15.16 -18.92
CA ARG A 272 -3.73 15.30 -18.15
C ARG A 272 -4.95 15.42 -19.03
N ALA A 273 -4.89 16.27 -20.07
CA ALA A 273 -5.97 16.47 -21.01
C ALA A 273 -6.27 15.19 -21.82
N GLU A 274 -5.25 14.45 -22.22
CA GLU A 274 -5.41 13.18 -22.93
C GLU A 274 -6.08 12.12 -22.07
N ILE A 275 -5.61 11.92 -20.84
CA ILE A 275 -6.21 10.98 -19.86
C ILE A 275 -7.67 11.38 -19.60
N ALA A 276 -7.98 12.68 -19.43
CA ALA A 276 -9.33 13.15 -19.19
C ALA A 276 -10.27 12.85 -20.37
N SER A 277 -9.82 13.09 -21.59
CA SER A 277 -10.59 12.80 -22.82
C SER A 277 -10.91 11.31 -22.94
N GLN A 278 -9.91 10.46 -22.80
CA GLN A 278 -10.07 9.01 -22.88
C GLN A 278 -10.94 8.44 -21.73
N ALA A 279 -10.82 8.98 -20.51
CA ALA A 279 -11.67 8.59 -19.38
C ALA A 279 -13.14 8.99 -19.62
N ALA A 280 -13.39 10.16 -20.16
CA ALA A 280 -14.74 10.61 -20.51
C ALA A 280 -15.40 9.72 -21.58
N GLU A 281 -14.66 9.31 -22.60
CA GLU A 281 -15.14 8.35 -23.62
C GLU A 281 -15.54 7.02 -23.01
N ARG A 282 -14.73 6.49 -22.07
CA ARG A 282 -15.02 5.23 -21.38
C ARG A 282 -16.27 5.32 -20.51
N LEU A 283 -16.48 6.43 -19.80
CA LEU A 283 -17.70 6.68 -19.03
C LEU A 283 -18.93 6.75 -19.93
N ALA A 284 -18.84 7.41 -21.09
CA ALA A 284 -19.93 7.49 -22.05
C ALA A 284 -20.33 6.13 -22.62
N CYS A 285 -19.35 5.24 -22.87
CA CYS A 285 -19.59 3.87 -23.34
C CYS A 285 -20.21 2.96 -22.27
N GLN A 286 -20.03 3.26 -20.98
CA GLN A 286 -20.55 2.46 -19.86
C GLN A 286 -21.97 2.87 -19.44
N THR A 287 -22.44 4.07 -19.85
CA THR A 287 -23.81 4.51 -19.60
C THR A 287 -24.70 3.84 -20.66
N PRO A 288 -25.54 2.83 -20.31
CA PRO A 288 -26.48 2.29 -21.29
C PRO A 288 -27.38 3.42 -21.77
N SER A 289 -27.59 3.54 -23.08
CA SER A 289 -28.57 4.43 -23.66
C SER A 289 -29.94 4.18 -23.02
N ALA A 290 -30.31 4.99 -22.04
CA ALA A 290 -31.66 5.08 -21.52
C ALA A 290 -32.51 5.86 -22.52
N LEU A 291 -32.65 5.33 -23.75
CA LEU A 291 -33.57 5.81 -24.80
C LEU A 291 -33.98 4.63 -25.68
N SER A 292 -34.97 3.90 -25.24
CA SER A 292 -35.95 3.26 -26.14
C SER A 292 -37.24 2.99 -25.39
#